data_f95d5f0ce20c4bf97fcf0184cc3b9760
#
_entry.id   f95d5f0ce20c4bf97fcf0184cc3b9760
#
_cell.length_a   1.000
_cell.length_b   1.000
_cell.length_c   1.000
_cell.angle_alpha   90.00
_cell.angle_beta   90.00
_cell.angle_gamma   90.00
#
_symmetry.space_group_name_H-M   'P 1'
#
loop_
_entity.id
_entity.type
_entity.pdbx_description
1 polymer ?
#
loop_
_entity_poly.entity_id
_entity_poly.type
_entity_poly.pdbx_seq_one_letter_code
_entity_poly.pdbx_strand_id
1 'polypeptide(L)'
;MKKTTNTIRFETRVPLSEVMKRNPIMIGIEANVAKAAKAMCSEEVGSVIILRRNEPIGIVTEEDINCKVVAKDLKPSTVQVSAIMSTPLITVSADKTVVDAAQMMVKHKVRRLPVVDKSGKVIGIVTVRDLLTVSNEQNALLTDLIEINREDHIEVGMCNRCSKMSDDLKRVDSVLLCPRCREEDTLT
;
A
#
# COMPACT_ATOMS: atom_id res chain seq x y z
N MET A 1 -2.60 -36.04 -22.44
CA MET A 1 -2.98 -35.67 -21.09
C MET A 1 -3.25 -34.16 -21.07
N LYS A 2 -4.54 -33.78 -21.01
CA LYS A 2 -4.96 -32.36 -20.95
C LYS A 2 -4.72 -31.83 -19.52
N LYS A 3 -3.86 -30.83 -19.36
CA LYS A 3 -3.74 -30.09 -18.11
C LYS A 3 -5.03 -29.33 -17.87
N THR A 4 -5.81 -29.77 -16.89
CA THR A 4 -6.98 -29.06 -16.40
C THR A 4 -6.49 -27.83 -15.65
N THR A 5 -6.55 -26.68 -16.30
CA THR A 5 -6.34 -25.40 -15.64
C THR A 5 -7.53 -25.19 -14.71
N ASN A 6 -7.32 -25.35 -13.42
CA ASN A 6 -8.34 -25.11 -12.41
C ASN A 6 -8.55 -23.60 -12.33
N THR A 7 -9.46 -23.08 -13.14
CA THR A 7 -9.86 -21.66 -13.08
C THR A 7 -10.74 -21.52 -11.85
N ILE A 8 -10.16 -21.07 -10.76
CA ILE A 8 -10.90 -20.71 -9.54
C ILE A 8 -11.82 -19.54 -9.92
N ARG A 9 -13.12 -19.81 -10.05
CA ARG A 9 -14.13 -18.77 -10.25
C ARG A 9 -14.38 -18.09 -8.90
N PHE A 10 -13.92 -16.85 -8.79
CA PHE A 10 -14.31 -15.98 -7.71
C PHE A 10 -15.80 -15.66 -7.84
N GLU A 11 -16.64 -16.26 -7.02
CA GLU A 11 -18.11 -15.98 -7.03
C GLU A 11 -18.48 -14.77 -6.18
N THR A 12 -17.55 -14.16 -5.46
CA THR A 12 -17.84 -12.97 -4.66
C THR A 12 -17.78 -11.69 -5.53
N ARG A 13 -18.85 -11.39 -6.22
CA ARG A 13 -19.07 -10.13 -6.92
C ARG A 13 -19.49 -9.01 -5.95
N VAL A 14 -18.80 -8.90 -4.79
CA VAL A 14 -19.08 -7.83 -3.83
C VAL A 14 -18.60 -6.52 -4.45
N PRO A 15 -19.48 -5.55 -4.70
CA PRO A 15 -19.09 -4.26 -5.25
C PRO A 15 -18.32 -3.45 -4.20
N LEU A 16 -17.36 -2.63 -4.66
CA LEU A 16 -16.54 -1.82 -3.77
C LEU A 16 -17.35 -0.81 -2.96
N SER A 17 -18.51 -0.39 -3.47
CA SER A 17 -19.45 0.50 -2.75
C SER A 17 -19.95 -0.05 -1.40
N GLU A 18 -19.88 -1.39 -1.20
CA GLU A 18 -20.30 -2.04 0.05
C GLU A 18 -19.16 -2.17 1.07
N VAL A 19 -17.90 -2.19 0.61
CA VAL A 19 -16.73 -2.42 1.48
C VAL A 19 -15.85 -1.19 1.70
N MET A 20 -15.95 -0.19 0.83
CA MET A 20 -15.16 1.02 0.95
C MET A 20 -15.51 1.82 2.21
N LYS A 21 -14.52 2.43 2.83
CA LYS A 21 -14.73 3.50 3.82
C LYS A 21 -15.11 4.78 3.07
N ARG A 22 -16.26 5.34 3.43
CA ARG A 22 -16.75 6.60 2.84
C ARG A 22 -16.01 7.80 3.43
N ASN A 23 -16.07 8.93 2.71
CA ASN A 23 -15.53 10.22 3.14
C ASN A 23 -14.05 10.16 3.54
N PRO A 24 -13.13 9.71 2.64
CA PRO A 24 -11.71 9.71 2.93
C PRO A 24 -11.20 11.13 3.19
N ILE A 25 -10.18 11.26 4.04
CA ILE A 25 -9.59 12.57 4.33
C ILE A 25 -8.97 13.14 3.06
N MET A 26 -9.29 14.39 2.77
CA MET A 26 -8.75 15.13 1.64
C MET A 26 -8.17 16.45 2.13
N ILE A 27 -6.98 16.81 1.66
CA ILE A 27 -6.31 18.08 2.00
C ILE A 27 -5.76 18.74 0.74
N GLY A 28 -5.67 20.06 0.76
CA GLY A 28 -5.10 20.83 -0.36
C GLY A 28 -3.60 20.62 -0.50
N ILE A 29 -3.09 20.69 -1.72
CA ILE A 29 -1.68 20.51 -2.09
C ILE A 29 -0.72 21.45 -1.35
N GLU A 30 -1.20 22.61 -0.91
CA GLU A 30 -0.42 23.62 -0.17
C GLU A 30 -0.25 23.28 1.32
N ALA A 31 -0.89 22.21 1.79
CA ALA A 31 -0.75 21.78 3.18
C ALA A 31 0.66 21.26 3.45
N ASN A 32 1.13 21.40 4.69
CA ASN A 32 2.37 20.77 5.14
C ASN A 32 2.12 19.36 5.69
N VAL A 33 3.21 18.60 5.82
CA VAL A 33 3.18 17.22 6.31
C VAL A 33 2.66 17.11 7.74
N ALA A 34 2.94 18.09 8.59
CA ALA A 34 2.43 18.09 9.97
C ALA A 34 0.89 18.16 10.01
N LYS A 35 0.26 18.92 9.09
CA LYS A 35 -1.20 18.98 8.96
C LYS A 35 -1.76 17.64 8.48
N ALA A 36 -1.09 17.00 7.50
CA ALA A 36 -1.47 15.67 7.01
C ALA A 36 -1.40 14.62 8.14
N ALA A 37 -0.29 14.56 8.86
CA ALA A 37 -0.09 13.64 9.97
C ALA A 37 -1.14 13.84 11.09
N LYS A 38 -1.42 15.09 11.47
CA LYS A 38 -2.47 15.39 12.46
C LYS A 38 -3.85 14.89 12.01
N ALA A 39 -4.20 15.09 10.74
CA ALA A 39 -5.46 14.61 10.19
C ALA A 39 -5.54 13.08 10.19
N MET A 40 -4.44 12.40 9.84
CA MET A 40 -4.36 10.93 9.91
C MET A 40 -4.55 10.42 11.34
N CYS A 41 -3.89 11.04 12.33
CA CYS A 41 -4.01 10.65 13.73
C CYS A 41 -5.42 10.90 14.30
N SER A 42 -6.03 12.05 13.99
CA SER A 42 -7.37 12.38 14.52
C SER A 42 -8.49 11.47 14.00
N GLU A 43 -8.35 10.97 12.79
CA GLU A 43 -9.34 10.12 12.13
C GLU A 43 -8.92 8.63 12.08
N GLU A 44 -7.81 8.29 12.75
CA GLU A 44 -7.27 6.92 12.83
C GLU A 44 -7.09 6.25 11.45
N VAL A 45 -6.54 7.03 10.48
CA VAL A 45 -6.30 6.54 9.12
C VAL A 45 -4.83 6.73 8.72
N GLY A 46 -4.32 5.84 7.87
CA GLY A 46 -2.93 5.85 7.40
C GLY A 46 -2.71 6.57 6.07
N SER A 47 -3.63 7.41 5.61
CA SER A 47 -3.43 8.18 4.38
C SER A 47 -4.38 9.35 4.23
N VAL A 48 -3.96 10.35 3.44
CA VAL A 48 -4.79 11.47 3.01
C VAL A 48 -4.68 11.66 1.50
N ILE A 49 -5.78 12.02 0.85
CA ILE A 49 -5.84 12.32 -0.58
C ILE A 49 -5.50 13.80 -0.77
N ILE A 50 -4.66 14.08 -1.75
CA ILE A 50 -4.21 15.45 -2.04
C ILE A 50 -5.03 16.04 -3.17
N LEU A 51 -5.60 17.21 -2.92
CA LEU A 51 -6.40 17.96 -3.86
C LEU A 51 -5.62 19.14 -4.42
N ARG A 52 -5.79 19.39 -5.73
CA ARG A 52 -5.45 20.65 -6.40
C ARG A 52 -6.70 21.17 -7.09
N ARG A 53 -7.17 22.37 -6.74
CA ARG A 53 -8.42 22.96 -7.27
C ARG A 53 -9.61 22.01 -7.20
N ASN A 54 -9.78 21.32 -6.08
CA ASN A 54 -10.81 20.28 -5.86
C ASN A 54 -10.64 18.98 -6.66
N GLU A 55 -9.60 18.82 -7.44
CA GLU A 55 -9.29 17.58 -8.17
C GLU A 55 -8.32 16.71 -7.37
N PRO A 56 -8.60 15.41 -7.20
CA PRO A 56 -7.70 14.48 -6.51
C PRO A 56 -6.51 14.15 -7.42
N ILE A 57 -5.31 14.53 -7.00
CA ILE A 57 -4.09 14.41 -7.81
C ILE A 57 -3.06 13.42 -7.26
N GLY A 58 -3.13 13.10 -5.98
CA GLY A 58 -2.16 12.23 -5.33
C GLY A 58 -2.63 11.77 -3.95
N ILE A 59 -1.79 10.99 -3.32
CA ILE A 59 -2.02 10.45 -1.98
C ILE A 59 -0.73 10.57 -1.16
N VAL A 60 -0.85 10.85 0.13
CA VAL A 60 0.23 10.75 1.11
C VAL A 60 -0.13 9.69 2.12
N THR A 61 0.82 8.83 2.42
CA THR A 61 0.69 7.73 3.36
C THR A 61 1.62 7.90 4.56
N GLU A 62 1.41 7.13 5.63
CA GLU A 62 2.34 7.05 6.76
C GLU A 62 3.75 6.68 6.31
N GLU A 63 3.87 5.75 5.35
CA GLU A 63 5.15 5.34 4.76
C GLU A 63 5.87 6.51 4.06
N ASP A 64 5.14 7.34 3.30
CA ASP A 64 5.71 8.54 2.68
C ASP A 64 6.27 9.49 3.74
N ILE A 65 5.55 9.67 4.86
CA ILE A 65 5.99 10.52 5.96
C ILE A 65 7.24 9.94 6.61
N ASN A 66 7.23 8.65 6.92
CA ASN A 66 8.37 7.98 7.55
C ASN A 66 9.62 8.01 6.67
N CYS A 67 9.51 7.58 5.41
CA CYS A 67 10.67 7.44 4.52
C CYS A 67 11.17 8.77 3.94
N LYS A 68 10.24 9.72 3.67
CA LYS A 68 10.60 10.95 2.96
C LYS A 68 10.79 12.17 3.86
N VAL A 69 10.37 12.09 5.13
CA VAL A 69 10.46 13.19 6.08
C VAL A 69 11.22 12.76 7.34
N VAL A 70 10.74 11.77 8.08
CA VAL A 70 11.34 11.34 9.35
C VAL A 70 12.73 10.74 9.13
N ALA A 71 12.88 9.81 8.20
CA ALA A 71 14.18 9.18 7.90
C ALA A 71 15.23 10.17 7.34
N LYS A 72 14.79 11.34 6.90
CA LYS A 72 15.68 12.42 6.41
C LYS A 72 15.88 13.55 7.41
N ASP A 73 15.42 13.38 8.63
CA ASP A 73 15.47 14.38 9.71
C ASP A 73 14.88 15.75 9.30
N LEU A 74 13.83 15.74 8.46
CA LEU A 74 13.16 16.95 8.02
C LEU A 74 12.07 17.35 9.01
N LYS A 75 11.89 18.65 9.23
CA LYS A 75 10.81 19.16 10.08
C LYS A 75 9.48 19.10 9.35
N PRO A 76 8.48 18.30 9.79
CA PRO A 76 7.22 18.09 9.05
C PRO A 76 6.42 19.36 8.76
N SER A 77 6.55 20.39 9.60
CA SER A 77 5.87 21.68 9.41
C SER A 77 6.44 22.52 8.27
N THR A 78 7.65 22.24 7.80
CA THR A 78 8.31 22.98 6.71
C THR A 78 8.24 22.25 5.37
N VAL A 79 7.85 20.96 5.36
CA VAL A 79 7.73 20.16 4.15
C VAL A 79 6.29 20.19 3.65
N GLN A 80 6.07 20.55 2.39
CA GLN A 80 4.75 20.49 1.75
C GLN A 80 4.40 19.05 1.36
N VAL A 81 3.11 18.70 1.41
CA VAL A 81 2.64 17.37 0.99
C VAL A 81 2.93 17.09 -0.48
N SER A 82 3.00 18.11 -1.32
CA SER A 82 3.38 18.00 -2.73
C SER A 82 4.78 17.42 -2.97
N ALA A 83 5.69 17.61 -2.02
CA ALA A 83 7.06 17.12 -2.12
C ALA A 83 7.20 15.61 -1.82
N ILE A 84 6.20 15.03 -1.14
CA ILE A 84 6.27 13.63 -0.71
C ILE A 84 5.15 12.75 -1.27
N MET A 85 4.05 13.34 -1.80
CA MET A 85 2.91 12.60 -2.31
C MET A 85 3.28 11.65 -3.44
N SER A 86 2.59 10.53 -3.51
CA SER A 86 2.59 9.64 -4.68
C SER A 86 1.59 10.16 -5.71
N THR A 87 2.05 10.34 -6.95
CA THR A 87 1.26 10.86 -8.09
C THR A 87 1.72 10.20 -9.38
N PRO A 88 0.85 9.94 -10.39
CA PRO A 88 -0.58 10.23 -10.39
C PRO A 88 -1.36 9.36 -9.40
N LEU A 89 -2.54 9.84 -8.97
CA LEU A 89 -3.43 9.08 -8.10
C LEU A 89 -3.99 7.87 -8.84
N ILE A 90 -3.75 6.66 -8.31
CA ILE A 90 -4.35 5.43 -8.83
C ILE A 90 -5.71 5.27 -8.14
N THR A 91 -6.77 5.21 -8.92
CA THR A 91 -8.14 5.12 -8.45
C THR A 91 -8.86 3.90 -9.02
N VAL A 92 -9.94 3.49 -8.37
CA VAL A 92 -10.83 2.43 -8.86
C VAL A 92 -12.27 2.91 -8.85
N SER A 93 -13.08 2.49 -9.84
CA SER A 93 -14.48 2.87 -9.90
C SER A 93 -15.33 2.09 -8.89
N ALA A 94 -16.36 2.71 -8.33
CA ALA A 94 -17.23 2.14 -7.29
C ALA A 94 -18.07 0.94 -7.77
N ASP A 95 -18.26 0.78 -9.08
CA ASP A 95 -18.96 -0.35 -9.69
C ASP A 95 -18.08 -1.60 -9.86
N LYS A 96 -16.77 -1.46 -9.63
CA LYS A 96 -15.82 -2.57 -9.64
C LYS A 96 -15.98 -3.45 -8.40
N THR A 97 -15.47 -4.67 -8.50
CA THR A 97 -15.54 -5.68 -7.44
C THR A 97 -14.31 -5.64 -6.53
N VAL A 98 -14.42 -6.30 -5.38
CA VAL A 98 -13.30 -6.57 -4.47
C VAL A 98 -12.14 -7.23 -5.20
N VAL A 99 -12.42 -8.16 -6.11
CA VAL A 99 -11.40 -8.86 -6.92
C VAL A 99 -10.68 -7.90 -7.87
N ASP A 100 -11.43 -7.00 -8.55
CA ASP A 100 -10.83 -6.00 -9.44
C ASP A 100 -9.88 -5.09 -8.65
N ALA A 101 -10.30 -4.64 -7.45
CA ALA A 101 -9.47 -3.81 -6.59
C ALA A 101 -8.21 -4.53 -6.13
N ALA A 102 -8.32 -5.80 -5.72
CA ALA A 102 -7.17 -6.62 -5.34
C ALA A 102 -6.16 -6.75 -6.48
N GLN A 103 -6.63 -7.08 -7.70
CA GLN A 103 -5.76 -7.15 -8.88
C GLN A 103 -5.08 -5.82 -9.19
N MET A 104 -5.79 -4.70 -9.01
CA MET A 104 -5.19 -3.38 -9.18
C MET A 104 -4.13 -3.07 -8.12
N MET A 105 -4.37 -3.45 -6.86
CA MET A 105 -3.39 -3.29 -5.78
C MET A 105 -2.11 -4.09 -6.08
N VAL A 106 -2.23 -5.36 -6.48
CA VAL A 106 -1.09 -6.20 -6.88
C VAL A 106 -0.35 -5.59 -8.07
N LYS A 107 -1.08 -5.25 -9.15
CA LYS A 107 -0.50 -4.70 -10.38
C LYS A 107 0.30 -3.41 -10.14
N HIS A 108 -0.22 -2.53 -9.31
CA HIS A 108 0.38 -1.23 -9.04
C HIS A 108 1.23 -1.19 -7.78
N LYS A 109 1.35 -2.32 -7.05
CA LYS A 109 2.06 -2.44 -5.77
C LYS A 109 1.61 -1.39 -4.75
N VAL A 110 0.29 -1.21 -4.63
CA VAL A 110 -0.33 -0.27 -3.68
C VAL A 110 -1.24 -1.01 -2.71
N ARG A 111 -1.30 -0.57 -1.46
CA ARG A 111 -2.08 -1.19 -0.39
C ARG A 111 -3.45 -0.54 -0.17
N ARG A 112 -3.77 0.51 -0.94
CA ARG A 112 -5.03 1.26 -0.85
C ARG A 112 -5.35 1.92 -2.18
N LEU A 113 -6.65 2.01 -2.46
CA LEU A 113 -7.17 2.63 -3.67
C LEU A 113 -8.31 3.57 -3.31
N PRO A 114 -8.20 4.87 -3.62
CA PRO A 114 -9.34 5.76 -3.63
C PRO A 114 -10.40 5.28 -4.62
N VAL A 115 -11.64 5.28 -4.18
CA VAL A 115 -12.80 4.85 -4.96
C VAL A 115 -13.49 6.08 -5.53
N VAL A 116 -13.72 6.08 -6.84
CA VAL A 116 -14.35 7.19 -7.56
C VAL A 116 -15.73 6.81 -8.07
N ASP A 117 -16.60 7.80 -8.16
CA ASP A 117 -17.88 7.70 -8.86
C ASP A 117 -17.72 7.89 -10.39
N LYS A 118 -18.83 7.85 -11.12
CA LYS A 118 -18.84 8.03 -12.59
C LYS A 118 -18.38 9.41 -13.05
N SER A 119 -18.37 10.41 -12.18
CA SER A 119 -17.87 11.75 -12.46
C SER A 119 -16.37 11.91 -12.19
N GLY A 120 -15.70 10.86 -11.65
CA GLY A 120 -14.29 10.91 -11.24
C GLY A 120 -14.09 11.51 -9.83
N LYS A 121 -15.16 11.83 -9.12
CA LYS A 121 -15.08 12.33 -7.75
C LYS A 121 -14.76 11.18 -6.79
N VAL A 122 -13.81 11.39 -5.88
CA VAL A 122 -13.50 10.43 -4.83
C VAL A 122 -14.64 10.39 -3.82
N ILE A 123 -15.23 9.22 -3.62
CA ILE A 123 -16.36 8.95 -2.71
C ILE A 123 -15.99 8.01 -1.56
N GLY A 124 -14.85 7.31 -1.66
CA GLY A 124 -14.41 6.36 -0.66
C GLY A 124 -12.93 5.99 -0.83
N ILE A 125 -12.47 5.11 0.03
CA ILE A 125 -11.17 4.47 -0.05
C ILE A 125 -11.31 3.01 0.37
N VAL A 126 -10.61 2.11 -0.30
CA VAL A 126 -10.51 0.69 0.05
C VAL A 126 -9.05 0.34 0.29
N THR A 127 -8.80 -0.49 1.29
CA THR A 127 -7.46 -0.95 1.66
C THR A 127 -7.37 -2.48 1.57
N VAL A 128 -6.15 -3.03 1.53
CA VAL A 128 -5.93 -4.48 1.63
C VAL A 128 -6.68 -5.09 2.81
N ARG A 129 -6.70 -4.41 3.98
CA ARG A 129 -7.42 -4.87 5.17
C ARG A 129 -8.93 -5.03 4.91
N ASP A 130 -9.54 -4.06 4.22
CA ASP A 130 -10.98 -4.10 3.92
C ASP A 130 -11.29 -5.26 2.96
N LEU A 131 -10.40 -5.52 1.97
CA LEU A 131 -10.56 -6.66 1.05
C LEU A 131 -10.41 -8.01 1.77
N LEU A 132 -9.45 -8.12 2.71
CA LEU A 132 -9.23 -9.35 3.49
C LEU A 132 -10.43 -9.71 4.38
N THR A 133 -11.17 -8.72 4.88
CA THR A 133 -12.36 -8.95 5.72
C THR A 133 -13.48 -9.64 4.95
N VAL A 134 -13.57 -9.38 3.64
CA VAL A 134 -14.61 -9.96 2.77
C VAL A 134 -14.19 -11.32 2.18
N SER A 135 -12.88 -11.59 2.14
CA SER A 135 -12.29 -12.71 1.39
C SER A 135 -12.20 -14.03 2.18
N ASN A 136 -13.06 -14.30 3.14
CA ASN A 136 -12.95 -15.47 4.04
C ASN A 136 -12.91 -16.86 3.34
N GLU A 137 -12.89 -16.96 2.01
CA GLU A 137 -12.99 -18.24 1.31
C GLU A 137 -11.95 -18.54 0.20
N GLN A 138 -10.91 -17.67 -0.07
CA GLN A 138 -10.05 -17.98 -1.23
C GLN A 138 -8.57 -17.65 -1.06
N ASN A 139 -7.77 -18.70 -0.86
CA ASN A 139 -6.36 -18.67 -0.45
C ASN A 139 -5.33 -18.03 -1.43
N ALA A 140 -5.53 -18.02 -2.75
CA ALA A 140 -4.50 -17.58 -3.69
C ALA A 140 -4.34 -16.06 -3.73
N LEU A 141 -5.44 -15.31 -3.86
CA LEU A 141 -5.42 -13.86 -3.86
C LEU A 141 -5.01 -13.28 -2.51
N LEU A 142 -5.33 -14.00 -1.42
CA LEU A 142 -4.87 -13.66 -0.07
C LEU A 142 -3.35 -13.70 0.04
N THR A 143 -2.70 -14.65 -0.61
CA THR A 143 -1.22 -14.75 -0.62
C THR A 143 -0.60 -13.53 -1.27
N ASP A 144 -1.09 -13.12 -2.44
CA ASP A 144 -0.61 -11.94 -3.15
C ASP A 144 -0.86 -10.63 -2.35
N LEU A 145 -2.05 -10.53 -1.70
CA LEU A 145 -2.38 -9.40 -0.84
C LEU A 145 -1.53 -9.34 0.43
N ILE A 146 -1.19 -10.50 0.99
CA ILE A 146 -0.25 -10.60 2.11
C ILE A 146 1.14 -10.15 1.69
N GLU A 147 1.58 -10.52 0.48
CA GLU A 147 2.90 -10.18 -0.02
C GLU A 147 3.08 -8.67 -0.26
N ILE A 148 2.09 -7.98 -0.84
CA ILE A 148 2.14 -6.50 -0.96
C ILE A 148 1.94 -5.78 0.39
N ASN A 149 1.32 -6.43 1.37
CA ASN A 149 1.19 -5.88 2.71
C ASN A 149 2.40 -6.20 3.61
N ARG A 150 3.25 -7.14 3.19
CA ARG A 150 4.60 -7.25 3.74
C ARG A 150 5.35 -6.01 3.29
N GLU A 151 5.67 -5.17 4.24
CA GLU A 151 6.72 -4.19 4.04
C GLU A 151 7.98 -4.96 3.68
N ASP A 152 8.75 -4.52 2.69
CA ASP A 152 10.14 -4.93 2.53
C ASP A 152 10.90 -4.38 3.75
N HIS A 153 10.71 -5.05 4.89
CA HIS A 153 11.44 -4.69 6.09
C HIS A 153 12.90 -4.97 5.80
N ILE A 154 13.70 -3.92 5.79
CA ILE A 154 15.10 -4.01 6.09
C ILE A 154 15.14 -4.55 7.52
N GLU A 155 15.28 -5.87 7.66
CA GLU A 155 15.33 -6.48 8.97
C GLU A 155 16.70 -6.16 9.59
N VAL A 156 16.69 -5.39 10.65
CA VAL A 156 17.89 -5.18 11.49
C VAL A 156 18.00 -6.37 12.44
N GLY A 157 19.12 -7.07 12.38
CA GLY A 157 19.30 -8.25 13.23
C GLY A 157 20.57 -9.03 12.90
N MET A 158 20.62 -10.29 13.34
CA MET A 158 21.73 -11.21 13.04
C MET A 158 21.48 -11.97 11.75
N CYS A 159 22.50 -11.95 10.86
CA CYS A 159 22.52 -12.79 9.66
C CYS A 159 22.56 -14.27 10.07
N ASN A 160 21.65 -15.08 9.53
CA ASN A 160 21.58 -16.53 9.83
C ASN A 160 22.81 -17.32 9.35
N ARG A 161 23.58 -16.80 8.38
CA ARG A 161 24.76 -17.49 7.86
C ARG A 161 26.04 -17.10 8.60
N CYS A 162 26.35 -15.80 8.76
CA CYS A 162 27.61 -15.34 9.35
C CYS A 162 27.48 -14.86 10.80
N SER A 163 26.28 -14.86 11.38
CA SER A 163 25.97 -14.42 12.75
C SER A 163 26.43 -13.01 13.09
N LYS A 164 26.62 -12.14 12.08
CA LYS A 164 26.93 -10.72 12.28
C LYS A 164 25.65 -9.90 12.28
N MET A 165 25.63 -8.85 13.09
CA MET A 165 24.58 -7.83 13.02
C MET A 165 24.61 -7.10 11.68
N SER A 166 23.47 -6.89 11.08
CA SER A 166 23.29 -6.11 9.85
C SER A 166 21.99 -5.31 9.95
N ASP A 167 22.00 -4.14 9.36
CA ASP A 167 20.87 -3.23 9.20
C ASP A 167 20.19 -3.35 7.81
N ASP A 168 20.67 -4.32 7.00
CA ASP A 168 20.11 -4.67 5.67
C ASP A 168 20.05 -6.20 5.53
N LEU A 169 19.24 -6.84 6.36
CA LEU A 169 18.94 -8.26 6.17
C LEU A 169 17.80 -8.41 5.18
N LYS A 170 17.96 -9.37 4.25
CA LYS A 170 16.86 -9.80 3.35
C LYS A 170 16.64 -11.29 3.49
N ARG A 171 15.40 -11.69 3.34
CA ARG A 171 15.01 -13.09 3.35
C ARG A 171 15.27 -13.73 1.98
N VAL A 172 16.15 -14.74 1.99
CA VAL A 172 16.45 -15.58 0.81
C VAL A 172 16.13 -17.02 1.24
N ASP A 173 15.26 -17.71 0.55
CA ASP A 173 14.83 -19.10 0.86
C ASP A 173 14.53 -19.34 2.34
N SER A 174 13.74 -18.42 2.94
CA SER A 174 13.36 -18.44 4.36
C SER A 174 14.46 -18.14 5.36
N VAL A 175 15.68 -17.77 4.93
CA VAL A 175 16.84 -17.44 5.77
C VAL A 175 17.17 -15.95 5.64
N LEU A 176 17.42 -15.26 6.77
CA LEU A 176 17.82 -13.85 6.78
C LEU A 176 19.32 -13.72 6.50
N LEU A 177 19.67 -13.10 5.40
CA LEU A 177 21.06 -12.92 4.97
C LEU A 177 21.44 -11.44 4.84
N CYS A 178 22.64 -11.09 5.32
CA CYS A 178 23.23 -9.77 5.09
C CYS A 178 23.69 -9.61 3.63
N PRO A 179 23.97 -8.38 3.13
CA PRO A 179 24.40 -8.15 1.74
C PRO A 179 25.53 -9.06 1.28
N ARG A 180 26.59 -9.17 2.08
CA ARG A 180 27.74 -10.03 1.77
C ARG A 180 27.35 -11.50 1.58
N CYS A 181 26.52 -12.06 2.46
CA CYS A 181 26.12 -13.46 2.37
C CYS A 181 25.13 -13.72 1.23
N ARG A 182 24.41 -12.70 0.75
CA ARG A 182 23.56 -12.78 -0.44
C ARG A 182 24.39 -12.84 -1.73
N GLU A 183 25.46 -12.05 -1.82
CA GLU A 183 26.36 -12.06 -2.99
C GLU A 183 27.08 -13.38 -3.15
N GLU A 184 27.45 -14.04 -2.04
CA GLU A 184 28.09 -15.36 -2.07
C GLU A 184 27.15 -16.49 -2.54
N ASP A 185 25.81 -16.34 -2.41
CA ASP A 185 24.82 -17.32 -2.90
C ASP A 185 24.53 -17.19 -4.40
N THR A 186 24.79 -16.05 -5.02
CA THR A 186 24.58 -15.84 -6.45
C THR A 186 25.72 -16.37 -7.32
N LEU A 187 26.80 -16.87 -6.72
CA LEU A 187 28.01 -17.35 -7.39
C LEU A 187 28.12 -18.89 -7.43
N THR A 188 27.09 -19.61 -6.98
CA THR A 188 27.00 -21.09 -7.05
C THR A 188 25.82 -21.52 -7.92
#